data_1f9d5a26969ec6ad034b2f69a52096af
#
_entry.id   1f9d5a26969ec6ad034b2f69a52096af
#
_cell.length_a   1.000
_cell.length_b   1.000
_cell.length_c   1.000
_cell.angle_alpha   90.00
_cell.angle_beta   90.00
_cell.angle_gamma   90.00
#
_symmetry.space_group_name_H-M   'P 1'
#
loop_
_entity.id
_entity.type
_entity.pdbx_description
1 polymer ?
#
loop_
_entity_poly.entity_id
_entity_poly.type
_entity_poly.pdbx_seq_one_letter_code
_entity_poly.pdbx_strand_id
1 'polypeptide(L)'
;MKSKLMTALLSIVIAFTIWIYVVTVVSPESESSYFDIPVVFDGAAQLADRNLMITSGTDVTVDLKLQGNRTDLNKLDKTNITIVADLSKITTAGEHSVRFDTFFPSSAGVIEVLNKEPQYIIIQVAERVRKEVPVQIHYSGVLPDGFSADVQNAVLDHTTVTVQGPKDVVDQIQYASISVDLNGREENIVETIRHTLCGADGNPIEDVSSVTVNASDIRVTIRVYQLKELPLVIRVEDGGGLSASDVTITPNRTSIVVSGPKSALADLSEIELLVDLSLLTESQMLTYDITLPEGVTNVSGVSQVNVDVKVPEMTTRTITVSASQFIWTNVPENVNIGVLTELLRITVRGRENRLEEMTSENIVVYVDFSSAIPGTTDSYTCTVEVVDVNDVGAVGEYMVWAVVIAKSGASSTGVQWNRP
;
A
#
# COMPACT_ATOMS: atom_id res chain seq x y z
N MET A 1 38.52 -24.50 -101.97
CA MET A 1 38.77 -24.22 -100.54
C MET A 1 37.58 -23.58 -99.83
N LYS A 2 36.80 -22.73 -100.41
CA LYS A 2 35.64 -22.04 -99.78
C LYS A 2 34.50 -22.97 -99.27
N SER A 3 34.25 -24.09 -100.05
CA SER A 3 33.20 -25.06 -99.69
C SER A 3 33.53 -25.85 -98.39
N LYS A 4 34.82 -26.27 -98.14
CA LYS A 4 35.23 -26.99 -96.98
C LYS A 4 35.19 -26.10 -95.73
N LEU A 5 35.50 -24.80 -95.86
CA LEU A 5 35.44 -23.85 -94.79
C LEU A 5 34.01 -23.56 -94.37
N MET A 6 33.08 -23.47 -95.33
CA MET A 6 31.66 -23.26 -95.05
C MET A 6 31.00 -24.46 -94.40
N THR A 7 31.39 -25.70 -94.72
CA THR A 7 30.89 -26.92 -94.10
C THR A 7 31.43 -27.03 -92.62
N ALA A 8 32.69 -26.65 -92.40
CA ALA A 8 33.29 -26.63 -91.05
C ALA A 8 32.57 -25.58 -90.17
N LEU A 9 32.28 -24.40 -90.69
CA LEU A 9 31.58 -23.34 -89.94
C LEU A 9 30.14 -23.76 -89.62
N LEU A 10 29.42 -24.41 -90.59
CA LEU A 10 28.07 -24.94 -90.36
C LEU A 10 28.07 -26.04 -89.32
N SER A 11 29.06 -26.95 -89.30
CA SER A 11 29.15 -28.01 -88.27
C SER A 11 29.43 -27.46 -86.90
N ILE A 12 30.22 -26.37 -86.75
CA ILE A 12 30.46 -25.70 -85.50
C ILE A 12 29.16 -25.02 -84.96
N VAL A 13 28.40 -24.36 -85.87
CA VAL A 13 27.14 -23.75 -85.48
C VAL A 13 26.13 -24.81 -85.00
N ILE A 14 25.99 -25.91 -85.73
CA ILE A 14 25.12 -27.03 -85.35
C ILE A 14 25.58 -27.65 -84.00
N ALA A 15 26.84 -27.90 -83.82
CA ALA A 15 27.38 -28.42 -82.60
C ALA A 15 27.13 -27.47 -81.36
N PHE A 16 27.32 -26.18 -81.60
CA PHE A 16 27.05 -25.14 -80.61
C PHE A 16 25.54 -25.01 -80.25
N THR A 17 24.69 -25.13 -81.30
CA THR A 17 23.24 -25.13 -81.09
C THR A 17 22.79 -26.36 -80.29
N ILE A 18 23.29 -27.53 -80.63
CA ILE A 18 23.04 -28.80 -79.93
C ILE A 18 23.59 -28.70 -78.51
N TRP A 19 24.78 -28.12 -78.33
CA TRP A 19 25.35 -27.93 -77.03
C TRP A 19 24.54 -26.98 -76.13
N ILE A 20 24.10 -25.84 -76.70
CA ILE A 20 23.19 -24.94 -76.04
C ILE A 20 21.87 -25.65 -75.69
N TYR A 21 21.28 -26.39 -76.63
CA TYR A 21 20.05 -27.15 -76.42
C TYR A 21 20.21 -28.17 -75.28
N VAL A 22 21.32 -28.96 -75.22
CA VAL A 22 21.59 -29.93 -74.16
C VAL A 22 21.79 -29.24 -72.83
N VAL A 23 22.52 -28.13 -72.80
CA VAL A 23 22.84 -27.42 -71.56
C VAL A 23 21.64 -26.66 -70.97
N THR A 24 20.74 -26.13 -71.86
CA THR A 24 19.63 -25.30 -71.42
C THR A 24 18.30 -26.05 -71.32
N VAL A 25 18.04 -27.05 -72.21
CA VAL A 25 16.76 -27.77 -72.25
C VAL A 25 16.81 -29.14 -71.61
N VAL A 26 17.91 -29.89 -71.74
CA VAL A 26 18.07 -31.22 -71.12
C VAL A 26 18.48 -31.11 -69.67
N SER A 27 19.05 -29.94 -69.25
CA SER A 27 19.51 -29.64 -67.85
C SER A 27 19.95 -30.86 -67.10
N PRO A 28 21.26 -31.20 -67.11
CA PRO A 28 21.75 -32.40 -66.43
C PRO A 28 21.37 -32.33 -64.95
N GLU A 29 20.91 -33.43 -64.37
CA GLU A 29 20.73 -33.59 -62.94
C GLU A 29 22.05 -33.29 -62.23
N SER A 30 21.96 -32.48 -61.19
CA SER A 30 23.09 -32.12 -60.34
C SER A 30 22.73 -32.29 -58.87
N GLU A 31 23.77 -32.47 -58.06
CA GLU A 31 23.62 -32.51 -56.64
C GLU A 31 24.05 -31.17 -56.02
N SER A 32 23.34 -30.75 -54.98
CA SER A 32 23.68 -29.54 -54.20
C SER A 32 23.44 -29.79 -52.73
N SER A 33 24.31 -29.23 -51.88
CA SER A 33 24.16 -29.32 -50.43
C SER A 33 23.77 -27.96 -49.85
N TYR A 34 22.82 -27.97 -48.93
CA TYR A 34 22.30 -26.81 -48.21
C TYR A 34 22.49 -27.06 -46.73
N PHE A 35 23.15 -26.14 -46.05
CA PHE A 35 23.56 -26.29 -44.64
C PHE A 35 22.81 -25.33 -43.75
N ASP A 36 22.68 -25.70 -42.47
CA ASP A 36 22.12 -24.87 -41.40
C ASP A 36 20.67 -24.39 -41.68
N ILE A 37 19.82 -25.26 -42.18
CA ILE A 37 18.41 -24.93 -42.44
C ILE A 37 17.64 -25.03 -41.12
N PRO A 38 16.99 -23.95 -40.66
CA PRO A 38 16.23 -23.98 -39.40
C PRO A 38 14.99 -24.86 -39.51
N VAL A 39 14.64 -25.49 -38.39
CA VAL A 39 13.44 -26.34 -38.26
C VAL A 39 12.29 -25.57 -37.69
N VAL A 40 11.14 -25.67 -38.33
CA VAL A 40 9.86 -25.15 -37.82
C VAL A 40 9.13 -26.31 -37.15
N PHE A 41 8.72 -26.09 -35.88
CA PHE A 41 7.97 -27.07 -35.11
C PHE A 41 6.47 -26.75 -35.23
N ASP A 42 5.72 -27.67 -35.81
CA ASP A 42 4.25 -27.58 -35.91
C ASP A 42 3.61 -28.46 -34.81
N GLY A 43 2.45 -28.03 -34.31
CA GLY A 43 1.75 -28.78 -33.25
C GLY A 43 2.08 -28.36 -31.82
N ALA A 44 2.77 -27.25 -31.60
CA ALA A 44 3.07 -26.74 -30.27
C ALA A 44 1.81 -26.43 -29.43
N ALA A 45 0.73 -25.96 -30.08
CA ALA A 45 -0.56 -25.71 -29.42
C ALA A 45 -1.18 -27.02 -28.92
N GLN A 46 -1.11 -28.08 -29.68
CA GLN A 46 -1.62 -29.40 -29.31
C GLN A 46 -0.84 -30.02 -28.13
N LEU A 47 0.49 -29.74 -28.02
CA LEU A 47 1.26 -30.10 -26.83
C LEU A 47 0.76 -29.32 -25.60
N ALA A 48 0.53 -28.03 -25.74
CA ALA A 48 0.03 -27.18 -24.65
C ALA A 48 -1.36 -27.64 -24.15
N ASP A 49 -2.25 -28.05 -25.06
CA ASP A 49 -3.59 -28.58 -24.74
C ASP A 49 -3.51 -29.90 -23.93
N ARG A 50 -2.41 -30.63 -24.11
CA ARG A 50 -2.11 -31.87 -23.36
C ARG A 50 -1.30 -31.64 -22.09
N ASN A 51 -1.10 -30.38 -21.69
CA ASN A 51 -0.23 -29.96 -20.60
C ASN A 51 1.23 -30.46 -20.79
N LEU A 52 1.72 -30.40 -22.01
CA LEU A 52 3.10 -30.71 -22.37
C LEU A 52 3.81 -29.49 -22.92
N MET A 53 5.12 -29.43 -22.77
CA MET A 53 5.98 -28.38 -23.32
C MET A 53 7.35 -28.94 -23.72
N ILE A 54 7.97 -28.34 -24.72
CA ILE A 54 9.33 -28.67 -25.08
C ILE A 54 10.28 -27.92 -24.14
N THR A 55 11.27 -28.65 -23.61
CA THR A 55 12.31 -28.07 -22.74
C THR A 55 13.65 -27.92 -23.42
N SER A 56 13.93 -28.75 -24.43
CA SER A 56 15.15 -28.63 -25.22
C SER A 56 14.99 -29.28 -26.60
N GLY A 57 15.94 -29.01 -27.49
CA GLY A 57 15.98 -29.59 -28.84
C GLY A 57 15.26 -28.75 -29.91
N THR A 58 14.90 -27.48 -29.60
CA THR A 58 14.31 -26.57 -30.59
C THR A 58 15.34 -25.82 -31.43
N ASP A 59 16.55 -25.72 -30.95
CA ASP A 59 17.65 -24.96 -31.59
C ASP A 59 18.50 -25.86 -32.50
N VAL A 60 17.79 -26.55 -33.41
CA VAL A 60 18.38 -27.55 -34.30
C VAL A 60 18.26 -27.09 -35.73
N THR A 61 19.34 -27.26 -36.49
CA THR A 61 19.40 -27.08 -37.94
C THR A 61 19.57 -28.42 -38.64
N VAL A 62 19.20 -28.49 -39.91
CA VAL A 62 19.30 -29.69 -40.74
C VAL A 62 20.07 -29.36 -42.03
N ASP A 63 20.98 -30.25 -42.36
CA ASP A 63 21.67 -30.23 -43.65
C ASP A 63 20.98 -31.16 -44.64
N LEU A 64 20.76 -30.64 -45.85
CA LEU A 64 20.13 -31.39 -46.93
C LEU A 64 21.10 -31.57 -48.11
N LYS A 65 21.16 -32.79 -48.62
CA LYS A 65 21.74 -33.06 -49.93
C LYS A 65 20.62 -33.34 -50.90
N LEU A 66 20.48 -32.46 -51.92
CA LEU A 66 19.40 -32.48 -52.89
C LEU A 66 19.91 -32.80 -54.28
N GLN A 67 19.08 -33.50 -55.07
CA GLN A 67 19.30 -33.75 -56.49
C GLN A 67 18.15 -33.19 -57.33
N GLY A 68 18.46 -32.56 -58.45
CA GLY A 68 17.48 -31.99 -59.35
C GLY A 68 18.13 -31.26 -60.52
N ASN A 69 17.29 -30.62 -61.32
CA ASN A 69 17.77 -29.78 -62.40
C ASN A 69 18.60 -28.61 -61.84
N ARG A 70 19.73 -28.30 -62.43
CA ARG A 70 20.65 -27.24 -61.99
C ARG A 70 19.93 -25.87 -61.88
N THR A 71 19.02 -25.59 -62.77
CA THR A 71 18.23 -24.35 -62.79
C THR A 71 17.27 -24.26 -61.63
N ASP A 72 16.75 -25.40 -61.16
CA ASP A 72 15.81 -25.46 -60.02
C ASP A 72 16.57 -25.45 -58.70
N LEU A 73 17.69 -26.14 -58.60
CA LEU A 73 18.56 -26.08 -57.43
C LEU A 73 19.11 -24.66 -57.19
N ASN A 74 19.44 -23.93 -58.27
CA ASN A 74 19.90 -22.53 -58.13
C ASN A 74 18.84 -21.53 -57.60
N LYS A 75 17.57 -21.91 -57.60
CA LYS A 75 16.47 -21.11 -57.00
C LYS A 75 16.32 -21.34 -55.52
N LEU A 76 16.97 -22.38 -54.99
CA LEU A 76 16.87 -22.74 -53.58
C LEU A 76 18.00 -22.09 -52.79
N ASP A 77 17.61 -21.64 -51.60
CA ASP A 77 18.52 -21.24 -50.53
C ASP A 77 17.95 -21.65 -49.15
N LYS A 78 18.71 -21.48 -48.09
CA LYS A 78 18.30 -21.87 -46.75
C LYS A 78 17.09 -21.11 -46.20
N THR A 79 16.69 -20.02 -46.87
CA THR A 79 15.57 -19.17 -46.42
C THR A 79 14.24 -19.58 -47.04
N ASN A 80 14.29 -20.27 -48.20
CA ASN A 80 13.11 -20.69 -48.95
C ASN A 80 12.85 -22.22 -48.90
N ILE A 81 13.75 -22.99 -48.28
CA ILE A 81 13.50 -24.38 -47.90
C ILE A 81 12.88 -24.40 -46.52
N THR A 82 11.72 -25.03 -46.38
CA THR A 82 11.06 -25.13 -45.08
C THR A 82 11.11 -26.58 -44.58
N ILE A 83 11.63 -26.75 -43.38
CA ILE A 83 11.67 -28.06 -42.68
C ILE A 83 10.67 -27.99 -41.53
N VAL A 84 9.69 -28.91 -41.54
CA VAL A 84 8.64 -28.95 -40.51
C VAL A 84 8.69 -30.27 -39.78
N ALA A 85 8.79 -30.14 -38.43
CA ALA A 85 8.69 -31.26 -37.53
C ALA A 85 7.30 -31.27 -36.88
N ASP A 86 6.54 -32.37 -37.07
CA ASP A 86 5.18 -32.51 -36.53
C ASP A 86 5.20 -33.05 -35.11
N LEU A 87 4.78 -32.22 -34.16
CA LEU A 87 4.68 -32.54 -32.73
C LEU A 87 3.31 -33.10 -32.34
N SER A 88 2.33 -33.09 -33.23
CA SER A 88 0.95 -33.45 -32.93
C SER A 88 0.77 -34.87 -32.41
N LYS A 89 1.71 -35.75 -32.67
CA LYS A 89 1.70 -37.17 -32.25
C LYS A 89 2.29 -37.42 -30.86
N ILE A 90 2.90 -36.41 -30.25
CA ILE A 90 3.53 -36.56 -28.93
C ILE A 90 2.43 -36.46 -27.85
N THR A 91 2.34 -37.48 -27.02
CA THR A 91 1.30 -37.59 -25.98
C THR A 91 1.86 -37.76 -24.57
N THR A 92 3.15 -37.95 -24.42
CA THR A 92 3.82 -38.23 -23.15
C THR A 92 5.06 -37.34 -22.96
N ALA A 93 5.45 -37.11 -21.72
CA ALA A 93 6.73 -36.50 -21.40
C ALA A 93 7.87 -37.49 -21.66
N GLY A 94 9.07 -36.98 -21.86
CA GLY A 94 10.28 -37.73 -22.13
C GLY A 94 11.02 -37.30 -23.39
N GLU A 95 12.04 -38.07 -23.77
CA GLU A 95 12.77 -37.84 -25.01
C GLU A 95 12.00 -38.45 -26.20
N HIS A 96 11.85 -37.63 -27.23
CA HIS A 96 11.14 -38.00 -28.46
C HIS A 96 12.03 -37.76 -29.67
N SER A 97 12.07 -38.78 -30.56
CA SER A 97 12.72 -38.70 -31.87
C SER A 97 11.67 -38.35 -32.93
N VAL A 98 11.68 -37.13 -33.42
CA VAL A 98 10.67 -36.57 -34.33
C VAL A 98 11.18 -36.61 -35.75
N ARG A 99 10.39 -37.16 -36.68
CA ARG A 99 10.62 -37.04 -38.11
C ARG A 99 10.17 -35.67 -38.57
N PHE A 100 10.81 -35.21 -39.63
CA PHE A 100 10.47 -33.94 -40.28
C PHE A 100 10.28 -34.11 -41.78
N ASP A 101 9.39 -33.25 -42.30
CA ASP A 101 9.15 -33.15 -43.75
C ASP A 101 9.84 -31.89 -44.31
N THR A 102 10.25 -32.00 -45.56
CA THR A 102 10.93 -30.91 -46.26
C THR A 102 10.01 -30.37 -47.36
N PHE A 103 9.81 -29.08 -47.36
CA PHE A 103 8.98 -28.37 -48.32
C PHE A 103 9.82 -27.40 -49.15
N PHE A 104 9.60 -27.45 -50.44
CA PHE A 104 10.28 -26.58 -51.39
C PHE A 104 9.28 -25.55 -51.99
N PRO A 105 9.76 -24.37 -52.41
CA PRO A 105 8.88 -23.39 -53.06
C PRO A 105 8.29 -23.95 -54.37
N SER A 106 7.08 -23.57 -54.69
CA SER A 106 6.39 -24.04 -55.92
C SER A 106 7.10 -23.67 -57.25
N SER A 107 8.05 -22.73 -57.17
CA SER A 107 8.90 -22.34 -58.30
C SER A 107 10.08 -23.29 -58.57
N ALA A 108 10.38 -24.16 -57.62
CA ALA A 108 11.36 -25.21 -57.76
C ALA A 108 10.69 -26.42 -58.41
N GLY A 109 11.28 -26.97 -59.44
CA GLY A 109 10.76 -28.15 -60.15
C GLY A 109 10.79 -29.42 -59.29
N VAL A 110 11.01 -30.55 -59.89
CA VAL A 110 11.13 -31.83 -59.14
C VAL A 110 12.50 -31.89 -58.49
N ILE A 111 12.50 -31.99 -57.15
CA ILE A 111 13.70 -32.10 -56.33
C ILE A 111 13.61 -33.34 -55.48
N GLU A 112 14.65 -34.17 -55.52
CA GLU A 112 14.81 -35.38 -54.74
C GLU A 112 15.76 -35.09 -53.57
N VAL A 113 15.36 -35.55 -52.38
CA VAL A 113 16.21 -35.44 -51.16
C VAL A 113 17.04 -36.70 -51.06
N LEU A 114 18.36 -36.60 -51.31
CA LEU A 114 19.28 -37.72 -51.25
C LEU A 114 19.72 -38.06 -49.82
N ASN A 115 19.95 -37.02 -49.02
CA ASN A 115 20.34 -37.18 -47.61
C ASN A 115 19.80 -36.03 -46.75
N LYS A 116 19.54 -36.38 -45.50
CA LYS A 116 19.15 -35.45 -44.44
C LYS A 116 20.02 -35.70 -43.21
N GLU A 117 20.64 -34.66 -42.65
CA GLU A 117 21.49 -34.80 -41.45
C GLU A 117 21.16 -33.67 -40.45
N PRO A 118 20.65 -34.01 -39.25
CA PRO A 118 20.30 -35.35 -38.76
C PRO A 118 19.04 -35.93 -39.46
N GLN A 119 18.85 -37.23 -39.36
CA GLN A 119 17.66 -37.91 -39.92
C GLN A 119 16.43 -37.75 -39.07
N TYR A 120 16.64 -37.49 -37.76
CA TYR A 120 15.58 -37.26 -36.75
C TYR A 120 16.02 -36.14 -35.83
N ILE A 121 15.06 -35.38 -35.36
CA ILE A 121 15.27 -34.35 -34.36
C ILE A 121 14.94 -34.93 -33.00
N ILE A 122 15.88 -34.86 -32.06
CA ILE A 122 15.66 -35.28 -30.70
C ILE A 122 15.22 -34.07 -29.90
N ILE A 123 14.00 -34.14 -29.31
CA ILE A 123 13.47 -33.12 -28.43
C ILE A 123 13.15 -33.69 -27.05
N GLN A 124 13.27 -32.87 -26.02
CA GLN A 124 12.86 -33.19 -24.68
C GLN A 124 11.53 -32.55 -24.40
N VAL A 125 10.55 -33.33 -23.96
CA VAL A 125 9.21 -32.87 -23.60
C VAL A 125 8.98 -33.13 -22.12
N ALA A 126 8.46 -32.11 -21.41
CA ALA A 126 8.12 -32.23 -19.99
C ALA A 126 6.61 -31.98 -19.79
N GLU A 127 6.07 -32.46 -18.66
CA GLU A 127 4.77 -32.05 -18.19
C GLU A 127 4.79 -30.56 -17.84
N ARG A 128 3.83 -29.83 -18.34
CA ARG A 128 3.62 -28.41 -18.01
C ARG A 128 2.68 -28.30 -16.85
N VAL A 129 3.14 -27.78 -15.74
CA VAL A 129 2.35 -27.58 -14.53
C VAL A 129 2.25 -26.09 -14.17
N ARG A 130 1.20 -25.78 -13.43
CA ARG A 130 0.96 -24.46 -12.85
C ARG A 130 0.88 -24.59 -11.34
N LYS A 131 1.58 -23.71 -10.61
CA LYS A 131 1.64 -23.69 -9.15
C LYS A 131 1.55 -22.25 -8.66
N GLU A 132 0.80 -22.02 -7.59
CA GLU A 132 0.83 -20.76 -6.86
C GLU A 132 1.82 -20.88 -5.71
N VAL A 133 2.71 -19.90 -5.61
CA VAL A 133 3.72 -19.81 -4.56
C VAL A 133 3.59 -18.51 -3.80
N PRO A 134 3.75 -18.52 -2.46
CA PRO A 134 3.67 -17.29 -1.66
C PRO A 134 4.85 -16.37 -1.93
N VAL A 135 4.62 -15.06 -1.73
CA VAL A 135 5.69 -14.06 -1.71
C VAL A 135 6.21 -13.93 -0.29
N GLN A 136 7.54 -13.99 -0.12
CA GLN A 136 8.22 -13.77 1.16
C GLN A 136 9.12 -12.54 1.07
N ILE A 137 9.07 -11.71 2.12
CA ILE A 137 9.88 -10.52 2.22
C ILE A 137 11.08 -10.81 3.12
N HIS A 138 12.27 -10.54 2.62
CA HIS A 138 13.50 -10.51 3.39
C HIS A 138 13.89 -9.06 3.65
N TYR A 139 14.06 -8.73 4.93
CA TYR A 139 14.50 -7.40 5.35
C TYR A 139 16.00 -7.41 5.59
N SER A 140 16.69 -6.39 5.09
CA SER A 140 18.11 -6.17 5.32
C SER A 140 18.36 -4.77 5.87
N GLY A 141 19.47 -4.60 6.57
CA GLY A 141 19.82 -3.31 7.15
C GLY A 141 19.09 -2.97 8.46
N VAL A 142 19.31 -1.76 8.94
CA VAL A 142 18.77 -1.23 10.19
C VAL A 142 18.23 0.18 9.96
N LEU A 143 17.08 0.48 10.53
CA LEU A 143 16.55 1.83 10.54
C LEU A 143 17.43 2.77 11.37
N PRO A 144 17.45 4.08 11.05
CA PRO A 144 18.07 5.08 11.91
C PRO A 144 17.47 5.06 13.33
N ASP A 145 18.25 5.53 14.31
CA ASP A 145 17.78 5.68 15.67
C ASP A 145 16.54 6.59 15.73
N GLY A 146 15.56 6.19 16.52
CA GLY A 146 14.29 6.92 16.62
C GLY A 146 13.27 6.62 15.51
N PHE A 147 13.50 5.58 14.71
CA PHE A 147 12.52 5.10 13.72
C PHE A 147 12.14 3.64 13.93
N SER A 148 10.94 3.29 13.51
CA SER A 148 10.40 1.93 13.56
C SER A 148 9.63 1.63 12.27
N ALA A 149 9.78 0.43 11.70
CA ALA A 149 9.02 0.00 10.53
C ALA A 149 7.98 -1.06 10.92
N ASP A 150 6.79 -0.93 10.38
CA ASP A 150 5.71 -1.91 10.54
C ASP A 150 5.89 -3.05 9.53
N VAL A 151 6.93 -3.86 9.75
CA VAL A 151 7.30 -4.96 8.87
C VAL A 151 6.28 -6.10 8.87
N GLN A 152 5.49 -6.25 9.95
CA GLN A 152 4.48 -7.30 10.08
C GLN A 152 3.23 -7.02 9.26
N ASN A 153 2.91 -5.75 9.06
CA ASN A 153 1.77 -5.29 8.26
C ASN A 153 2.21 -4.70 6.91
N ALA A 154 3.32 -5.20 6.36
CA ALA A 154 3.76 -4.84 5.02
C ALA A 154 2.68 -5.22 3.99
N VAL A 155 2.31 -4.26 3.15
CA VAL A 155 1.28 -4.46 2.12
C VAL A 155 1.97 -4.79 0.80
N LEU A 156 1.56 -5.92 0.20
CA LEU A 156 1.98 -6.35 -1.13
C LEU A 156 0.80 -6.24 -2.09
N ASP A 157 1.07 -5.85 -3.34
CA ASP A 157 0.07 -5.91 -4.42
C ASP A 157 -0.24 -7.35 -4.85
N HIS A 158 0.75 -8.26 -4.71
CA HIS A 158 0.61 -9.68 -4.95
C HIS A 158 1.21 -10.47 -3.78
N THR A 159 0.37 -11.17 -3.03
CA THR A 159 0.81 -12.05 -1.92
C THR A 159 1.22 -13.43 -2.40
N THR A 160 0.82 -13.80 -3.63
CA THR A 160 1.18 -15.04 -4.32
C THR A 160 1.57 -14.75 -5.76
N VAL A 161 2.47 -15.56 -6.30
CA VAL A 161 2.86 -15.54 -7.71
C VAL A 161 2.50 -16.89 -8.32
N THR A 162 1.86 -16.85 -9.49
CA THR A 162 1.61 -18.07 -10.26
C THR A 162 2.81 -18.35 -11.16
N VAL A 163 3.44 -19.50 -10.97
CA VAL A 163 4.53 -20.01 -11.80
C VAL A 163 4.01 -21.12 -12.71
N GLN A 164 4.47 -21.14 -13.94
CA GLN A 164 4.10 -22.16 -14.92
C GLN A 164 5.31 -22.57 -15.73
N GLY A 165 5.55 -23.87 -15.85
CA GLY A 165 6.72 -24.41 -16.53
C GLY A 165 6.81 -25.92 -16.44
N PRO A 166 8.00 -26.50 -16.73
CA PRO A 166 8.26 -27.93 -16.58
C PRO A 166 8.08 -28.35 -15.13
N LYS A 167 7.42 -29.49 -14.93
CA LYS A 167 7.07 -30.04 -13.62
C LYS A 167 8.27 -30.17 -12.67
N ASP A 168 9.37 -30.68 -13.16
CA ASP A 168 10.61 -30.89 -12.42
C ASP A 168 11.23 -29.60 -11.87
N VAL A 169 11.08 -28.48 -12.60
CA VAL A 169 11.52 -27.16 -12.15
C VAL A 169 10.50 -26.53 -11.22
N VAL A 170 9.21 -26.54 -11.61
CA VAL A 170 8.13 -25.90 -10.82
C VAL A 170 7.94 -26.56 -9.45
N ASP A 171 8.13 -27.89 -9.35
CA ASP A 171 8.03 -28.61 -8.07
C ASP A 171 9.10 -28.19 -7.06
N GLN A 172 10.26 -27.75 -7.53
CA GLN A 172 11.35 -27.23 -6.69
C GLN A 172 11.04 -25.84 -6.13
N ILE A 173 10.21 -25.03 -6.82
CA ILE A 173 9.88 -23.67 -6.42
C ILE A 173 8.92 -23.71 -5.22
N GLN A 174 9.30 -23.10 -4.10
CA GLN A 174 8.47 -23.03 -2.90
C GLN A 174 7.91 -21.65 -2.63
N TYR A 175 8.65 -20.59 -2.95
CA TYR A 175 8.21 -19.21 -2.75
C TYR A 175 8.93 -18.25 -3.70
N ALA A 176 8.36 -17.06 -3.86
CA ALA A 176 8.98 -15.93 -4.51
C ALA A 176 9.55 -14.98 -3.44
N SER A 177 10.84 -14.68 -3.50
CA SER A 177 11.56 -13.85 -2.54
C SER A 177 11.72 -12.44 -3.06
N ILE A 178 11.42 -11.43 -2.23
CA ILE A 178 11.82 -10.04 -2.44
C ILE A 178 12.67 -9.56 -1.27
N SER A 179 13.63 -8.67 -1.52
CA SER A 179 14.50 -8.11 -0.48
C SER A 179 14.28 -6.60 -0.37
N VAL A 180 13.99 -6.12 0.83
CA VAL A 180 13.79 -4.70 1.15
C VAL A 180 14.91 -4.22 2.05
N ASP A 181 15.60 -3.16 1.63
CA ASP A 181 16.65 -2.52 2.43
C ASP A 181 16.04 -1.42 3.31
N LEU A 182 16.23 -1.54 4.63
CA LEU A 182 15.77 -0.61 5.66
C LEU A 182 16.79 0.48 6.01
N ASN A 183 18.03 0.39 5.48
CA ASN A 183 19.09 1.34 5.84
C ASN A 183 18.71 2.78 5.47
N GLY A 184 18.79 3.67 6.48
CA GLY A 184 18.59 5.10 6.28
C GLY A 184 17.15 5.50 5.92
N ARG A 185 16.17 4.62 6.10
CA ARG A 185 14.76 4.91 5.78
C ARG A 185 14.09 5.66 6.92
N GLU A 186 13.63 6.87 6.63
CA GLU A 186 12.89 7.75 7.55
C GLU A 186 11.43 7.97 7.14
N GLU A 187 11.07 7.56 5.93
CA GLU A 187 9.74 7.69 5.35
C GLU A 187 9.20 6.33 4.92
N ASN A 188 7.90 6.27 4.65
CA ASN A 188 7.25 5.06 4.16
C ASN A 188 7.96 4.51 2.93
N ILE A 189 8.25 3.21 2.95
CA ILE A 189 8.91 2.51 1.86
C ILE A 189 7.83 2.08 0.87
N VAL A 190 7.93 2.56 -0.36
CA VAL A 190 7.06 2.14 -1.47
C VAL A 190 7.98 1.80 -2.63
N GLU A 191 8.19 0.52 -2.86
CA GLU A 191 9.12 0.03 -3.88
C GLU A 191 8.48 -1.06 -4.73
N THR A 192 8.94 -1.14 -5.98
CA THR A 192 8.59 -2.24 -6.88
C THR A 192 9.85 -3.06 -7.13
N ILE A 193 9.83 -4.30 -6.68
CA ILE A 193 11.01 -5.16 -6.59
C ILE A 193 10.77 -6.42 -7.42
N ARG A 194 11.74 -6.77 -8.26
CA ARG A 194 11.74 -8.05 -8.96
C ARG A 194 11.97 -9.18 -7.96
N HIS A 195 11.08 -10.15 -7.97
CA HIS A 195 11.21 -11.32 -7.12
C HIS A 195 12.22 -12.34 -7.70
N THR A 196 12.74 -13.17 -6.83
CA THR A 196 13.56 -14.34 -7.14
C THR A 196 12.82 -15.59 -6.71
N LEU A 197 12.73 -16.60 -7.59
CA LEU A 197 12.11 -17.87 -7.25
C LEU A 197 13.08 -18.74 -6.44
N CYS A 198 12.64 -19.23 -5.28
CA CYS A 198 13.46 -19.95 -4.33
C CYS A 198 12.91 -21.34 -4.01
N GLY A 199 13.82 -22.26 -3.73
CA GLY A 199 13.52 -23.60 -3.26
C GLY A 199 13.25 -23.68 -1.74
N ALA A 200 13.01 -24.90 -1.25
CA ALA A 200 12.78 -25.16 0.18
C ALA A 200 14.02 -24.89 1.05
N ASP A 201 15.19 -24.93 0.47
CA ASP A 201 16.48 -24.64 1.12
C ASP A 201 16.79 -23.14 1.24
N GLY A 202 15.93 -22.29 0.67
CA GLY A 202 16.08 -20.85 0.66
C GLY A 202 16.99 -20.31 -0.46
N ASN A 203 17.53 -21.18 -1.29
CA ASN A 203 18.41 -20.77 -2.39
C ASN A 203 17.60 -20.43 -3.64
N PRO A 204 18.08 -19.48 -4.46
CA PRO A 204 17.53 -19.22 -5.78
C PRO A 204 17.59 -20.46 -6.68
N ILE A 205 16.55 -20.70 -7.47
CA ILE A 205 16.58 -21.72 -8.52
C ILE A 205 17.42 -21.18 -9.69
N GLU A 206 18.46 -21.91 -10.06
CA GLU A 206 19.47 -21.44 -11.02
C GLU A 206 18.93 -21.27 -12.44
N ASP A 207 18.11 -22.22 -12.92
CA ASP A 207 17.55 -22.16 -14.27
C ASP A 207 16.01 -22.10 -14.23
N VAL A 208 15.50 -20.89 -14.36
CA VAL A 208 14.06 -20.60 -14.48
C VAL A 208 13.70 -20.07 -15.87
N SER A 209 14.57 -20.23 -16.86
CA SER A 209 14.36 -19.71 -18.24
C SER A 209 13.12 -20.30 -18.90
N SER A 210 12.78 -21.53 -18.56
CA SER A 210 11.56 -22.24 -19.04
C SER A 210 10.31 -21.98 -18.21
N VAL A 211 10.42 -21.19 -17.12
CA VAL A 211 9.32 -20.85 -16.23
C VAL A 211 8.76 -19.48 -16.57
N THR A 212 7.44 -19.40 -16.72
CA THR A 212 6.72 -18.13 -16.87
C THR A 212 6.01 -17.78 -15.58
N VAL A 213 5.97 -16.48 -15.25
CA VAL A 213 5.32 -15.94 -14.06
C VAL A 213 4.25 -14.92 -14.46
N ASN A 214 3.17 -14.82 -13.67
CA ASN A 214 2.10 -13.86 -13.92
C ASN A 214 2.48 -12.41 -13.52
N ALA A 215 3.39 -12.27 -12.57
CA ALA A 215 3.92 -10.97 -12.11
C ALA A 215 5.42 -11.12 -11.86
N SER A 216 6.25 -10.38 -12.61
CA SER A 216 7.72 -10.39 -12.44
C SER A 216 8.17 -9.48 -11.32
N ASP A 217 7.42 -8.42 -11.07
CA ASP A 217 7.72 -7.36 -10.11
C ASP A 217 6.60 -7.27 -9.09
N ILE A 218 6.96 -7.07 -7.83
CA ILE A 218 6.03 -6.98 -6.68
C ILE A 218 6.19 -5.60 -6.06
N ARG A 219 5.06 -4.89 -5.89
CA ARG A 219 5.04 -3.64 -5.17
C ARG A 219 4.85 -3.89 -3.68
N VAL A 220 5.80 -3.43 -2.88
CA VAL A 220 5.77 -3.49 -1.42
C VAL A 220 5.58 -2.09 -0.84
N THR A 221 4.72 -2.00 0.18
CA THR A 221 4.52 -0.78 0.97
C THR A 221 4.71 -1.11 2.44
N ILE A 222 5.66 -0.43 3.10
CA ILE A 222 5.96 -0.58 4.52
C ILE A 222 5.85 0.80 5.16
N ARG A 223 5.08 0.90 6.23
CA ARG A 223 4.98 2.14 7.00
C ARG A 223 6.19 2.28 7.89
N VAL A 224 6.79 3.47 7.88
CA VAL A 224 7.90 3.85 8.76
C VAL A 224 7.39 4.94 9.70
N TYR A 225 7.57 4.71 10.99
CA TYR A 225 7.15 5.60 12.06
C TYR A 225 8.36 6.19 12.76
N GLN A 226 8.27 7.46 13.10
CA GLN A 226 9.20 8.12 13.98
C GLN A 226 8.79 7.87 15.44
N LEU A 227 9.76 7.62 16.31
CA LEU A 227 9.59 7.59 17.76
C LEU A 227 9.93 8.97 18.31
N LYS A 228 9.06 9.52 19.16
CA LYS A 228 9.26 10.82 19.78
C LYS A 228 8.91 10.76 21.26
N GLU A 229 9.80 11.25 22.10
CA GLU A 229 9.49 11.49 23.50
C GLU A 229 8.77 12.83 23.62
N LEU A 230 7.57 12.80 24.23
CA LEU A 230 6.75 13.97 24.49
C LEU A 230 6.71 14.26 25.99
N PRO A 231 7.10 15.45 26.42
CA PRO A 231 6.93 15.88 27.78
C PRO A 231 5.44 16.04 28.12
N LEU A 232 5.10 15.70 29.37
CA LEU A 232 3.80 15.96 29.98
C LEU A 232 3.92 17.28 30.74
N VAL A 233 3.26 18.33 30.25
CA VAL A 233 3.33 19.68 30.82
C VAL A 233 2.05 19.95 31.58
N ILE A 234 2.20 20.26 32.87
CA ILE A 234 1.06 20.60 33.72
C ILE A 234 0.79 22.10 33.58
N ARG A 235 -0.40 22.45 33.11
CA ARG A 235 -0.93 23.80 33.11
C ARG A 235 -1.82 23.97 34.31
N VAL A 236 -1.53 24.97 35.14
CA VAL A 236 -2.32 25.27 36.35
C VAL A 236 -3.14 26.52 36.08
N GLU A 237 -4.45 26.38 36.24
CA GLU A 237 -5.36 27.51 36.27
C GLU A 237 -5.61 27.90 37.73
N ASP A 238 -5.28 29.14 38.04
CA ASP A 238 -5.51 29.70 39.39
C ASP A 238 -7.00 29.84 39.64
N GLY A 239 -7.42 29.53 40.86
CA GLY A 239 -8.83 29.61 41.22
C GLY A 239 -9.10 29.11 42.63
N GLY A 240 -10.32 29.32 43.13
CA GLY A 240 -10.69 28.90 44.46
C GLY A 240 -9.84 29.54 45.59
N GLY A 241 -9.30 30.73 45.35
CA GLY A 241 -8.45 31.43 46.30
C GLY A 241 -7.00 30.89 46.38
N LEU A 242 -6.59 30.10 45.40
CA LEU A 242 -5.22 29.54 45.28
C LEU A 242 -4.60 29.91 43.93
N SER A 243 -3.32 30.01 43.91
CA SER A 243 -2.46 30.13 42.73
C SER A 243 -1.52 28.92 42.59
N ALA A 244 -0.89 28.80 41.41
CA ALA A 244 0.10 27.73 41.18
C ALA A 244 1.23 27.70 42.23
N SER A 245 1.53 28.85 42.87
CA SER A 245 2.56 28.93 43.92
C SER A 245 2.12 28.36 45.28
N ASP A 246 0.84 28.18 45.49
CA ASP A 246 0.28 27.72 46.78
C ASP A 246 0.16 26.18 46.84
N VAL A 247 0.29 25.50 45.73
CA VAL A 247 0.08 24.07 45.61
C VAL A 247 1.36 23.31 45.24
N THR A 248 1.45 22.06 45.65
CA THR A 248 2.52 21.16 45.24
C THR A 248 1.91 20.11 44.30
N ILE A 249 2.41 20.05 43.06
CA ILE A 249 1.91 19.17 42.02
C ILE A 249 2.99 18.18 41.65
N THR A 250 2.68 16.88 41.72
CA THR A 250 3.63 15.82 41.43
C THR A 250 3.00 14.80 40.48
N PRO A 251 3.39 14.80 39.20
CA PRO A 251 2.96 13.77 38.28
C PRO A 251 3.72 12.46 38.52
N ASN A 252 3.07 11.33 38.31
CA ASN A 252 3.74 10.02 38.38
C ASN A 252 4.65 9.75 37.18
N ARG A 253 4.51 10.55 36.09
CA ARG A 253 5.37 10.54 34.90
C ARG A 253 5.53 11.94 34.33
N THR A 254 6.71 12.17 33.74
CA THR A 254 7.05 13.48 33.15
C THR A 254 7.08 13.46 31.61
N SER A 255 7.08 12.25 31.02
CA SER A 255 7.07 12.09 29.57
C SER A 255 6.47 10.74 29.17
N ILE A 256 6.10 10.64 27.90
CA ILE A 256 5.73 9.38 27.21
C ILE A 256 6.46 9.30 25.88
N VAL A 257 6.61 8.07 25.36
CA VAL A 257 7.13 7.83 24.02
C VAL A 257 5.96 7.51 23.10
N VAL A 258 5.88 8.22 21.99
CA VAL A 258 4.88 8.03 20.93
C VAL A 258 5.53 7.61 19.62
N SER A 259 4.76 6.93 18.78
CA SER A 259 5.15 6.49 17.44
C SER A 259 4.14 7.01 16.43
N GLY A 260 4.60 7.54 15.31
CA GLY A 260 3.73 8.02 14.25
C GLY A 260 4.49 8.49 13.02
N PRO A 261 3.78 8.84 11.93
CA PRO A 261 4.38 9.47 10.77
C PRO A 261 5.08 10.78 11.17
N LYS A 262 6.23 11.06 10.56
CA LYS A 262 7.01 12.29 10.83
C LYS A 262 6.16 13.56 10.74
N SER A 263 5.23 13.61 9.77
CA SER A 263 4.31 14.74 9.59
C SER A 263 3.35 14.92 10.77
N ALA A 264 2.81 13.83 11.33
CA ALA A 264 1.88 13.90 12.46
C ALA A 264 2.60 14.26 13.78
N LEU A 265 3.89 13.94 13.89
CA LEU A 265 4.70 14.27 15.07
C LEU A 265 5.35 15.64 15.01
N ALA A 266 5.37 16.31 13.83
CA ALA A 266 6.03 17.60 13.66
C ALA A 266 5.43 18.70 14.54
N ASP A 267 4.09 18.76 14.63
CA ASP A 267 3.35 19.76 15.37
C ASP A 267 3.09 19.37 16.83
N LEU A 268 3.42 18.14 17.22
CA LEU A 268 3.18 17.62 18.57
C LEU A 268 4.44 17.81 19.41
N SER A 269 4.51 18.87 20.19
CA SER A 269 5.68 19.21 21.02
C SER A 269 5.57 18.74 22.47
N GLU A 270 4.36 18.73 23.03
CA GLU A 270 4.06 18.39 24.43
C GLU A 270 2.61 17.90 24.58
N ILE A 271 2.29 17.29 25.69
CA ILE A 271 0.93 16.96 26.08
C ILE A 271 0.60 17.78 27.31
N GLU A 272 -0.40 18.65 27.21
CA GLU A 272 -0.85 19.51 28.29
C GLU A 272 -1.84 18.77 29.19
N LEU A 273 -1.62 18.84 30.49
CA LEU A 273 -2.50 18.37 31.56
C LEU A 273 -2.99 19.57 32.35
N LEU A 274 -4.28 19.88 32.28
CA LEU A 274 -4.84 21.05 32.92
C LEU A 274 -5.25 20.72 34.37
N VAL A 275 -4.74 21.46 35.32
CA VAL A 275 -5.15 21.40 36.73
C VAL A 275 -5.86 22.71 37.07
N ASP A 276 -7.18 22.67 37.17
CA ASP A 276 -8.00 23.81 37.61
C ASP A 276 -8.15 23.79 39.13
N LEU A 277 -7.54 24.77 39.82
CA LEU A 277 -7.56 24.88 41.26
C LEU A 277 -8.94 25.28 41.82
N SER A 278 -9.82 25.81 41.00
CA SER A 278 -11.21 26.15 41.41
C SER A 278 -12.05 24.90 41.68
N LEU A 279 -11.71 23.75 41.06
CA LEU A 279 -12.43 22.48 41.23
C LEU A 279 -11.95 21.68 42.44
N LEU A 280 -10.78 22.00 43.00
CA LEU A 280 -10.15 21.24 44.09
C LEU A 280 -10.60 21.76 45.47
N THR A 281 -11.35 20.96 46.18
CA THR A 281 -11.75 21.25 47.54
C THR A 281 -10.70 20.85 48.57
N GLU A 282 -9.95 19.79 48.29
CA GLU A 282 -8.92 19.21 49.14
C GLU A 282 -7.80 18.59 48.30
N SER A 283 -6.72 18.17 48.96
CA SER A 283 -5.64 17.46 48.28
C SER A 283 -6.13 16.14 47.71
N GLN A 284 -5.92 15.93 46.42
CA GLN A 284 -6.38 14.72 45.72
C GLN A 284 -5.47 14.33 44.58
N MET A 285 -5.64 13.10 44.11
CA MET A 285 -5.01 12.58 42.92
C MET A 285 -5.94 12.71 41.70
N LEU A 286 -5.49 13.45 40.73
CA LEU A 286 -6.19 13.61 39.43
C LEU A 286 -5.67 12.56 38.46
N THR A 287 -6.56 11.97 37.68
CA THR A 287 -6.22 11.00 36.61
C THR A 287 -6.59 11.56 35.28
N TYR A 288 -5.60 11.61 34.36
CA TYR A 288 -5.78 12.12 33.01
C TYR A 288 -5.58 10.99 32.02
N ASP A 289 -6.53 10.86 31.09
CA ASP A 289 -6.40 10.00 29.94
C ASP A 289 -5.50 10.68 28.89
N ILE A 290 -4.55 9.91 28.34
CA ILE A 290 -3.68 10.42 27.26
C ILE A 290 -4.42 10.35 25.93
N THR A 291 -4.78 11.50 25.40
CA THR A 291 -5.41 11.64 24.10
C THR A 291 -4.36 12.05 23.07
N LEU A 292 -4.23 11.28 21.97
CA LEU A 292 -3.28 11.53 20.89
C LEU A 292 -4.02 11.79 19.59
N PRO A 293 -3.42 12.57 18.67
CA PRO A 293 -3.97 12.77 17.34
C PRO A 293 -4.06 11.47 16.53
N GLU A 294 -4.90 11.48 15.49
CA GLU A 294 -5.03 10.34 14.58
C GLU A 294 -3.68 9.98 13.94
N GLY A 295 -3.37 8.68 13.90
CA GLY A 295 -2.12 8.16 13.34
C GLY A 295 -0.93 8.18 14.30
N VAL A 296 -1.07 8.72 15.53
CA VAL A 296 -0.05 8.68 16.58
C VAL A 296 -0.44 7.63 17.62
N THR A 297 0.50 6.75 17.94
CA THR A 297 0.30 5.65 18.90
C THR A 297 1.23 5.81 20.11
N ASN A 298 0.70 5.61 21.29
CA ASN A 298 1.49 5.57 22.51
C ASN A 298 2.20 4.22 22.63
N VAL A 299 3.51 4.21 22.58
CA VAL A 299 4.34 2.99 22.68
C VAL A 299 4.95 2.80 24.08
N SER A 300 4.74 3.76 24.99
CA SER A 300 5.20 3.64 26.40
C SER A 300 4.33 2.71 27.26
N GLY A 301 3.17 2.25 26.75
CA GLY A 301 2.24 1.37 27.46
C GLY A 301 1.47 2.05 28.59
N VAL A 302 1.45 3.39 28.63
CA VAL A 302 0.81 4.19 29.69
C VAL A 302 -0.40 4.90 29.09
N SER A 303 -1.60 4.46 29.41
CA SER A 303 -2.85 5.08 28.94
C SER A 303 -3.31 6.27 29.81
N GLN A 304 -2.89 6.30 31.06
CA GLN A 304 -3.30 7.30 32.04
C GLN A 304 -2.12 7.85 32.83
N VAL A 305 -2.22 9.13 33.18
CA VAL A 305 -1.26 9.84 34.05
C VAL A 305 -1.95 10.28 35.32
N ASN A 306 -1.35 9.94 36.44
CA ASN A 306 -1.81 10.37 37.75
C ASN A 306 -1.00 11.58 38.21
N VAL A 307 -1.68 12.63 38.65
CA VAL A 307 -1.10 13.86 39.16
C VAL A 307 -1.56 14.04 40.60
N ASP A 308 -0.63 13.93 41.56
CA ASP A 308 -0.92 14.22 42.97
C ASP A 308 -0.86 15.73 43.21
N VAL A 309 -1.99 16.30 43.58
CA VAL A 309 -2.11 17.74 43.89
C VAL A 309 -2.33 17.93 45.37
N LYS A 310 -1.34 18.55 46.04
CA LYS A 310 -1.44 18.92 47.44
C LYS A 310 -1.82 20.38 47.60
N VAL A 311 -2.96 20.59 48.22
CA VAL A 311 -3.53 21.91 48.51
C VAL A 311 -3.26 22.24 49.97
N PRO A 312 -2.88 23.47 50.33
CA PRO A 312 -2.72 23.86 51.72
C PRO A 312 -4.07 23.77 52.48
N GLU A 313 -4.03 23.50 53.77
CA GLU A 313 -5.23 23.54 54.61
C GLU A 313 -5.77 24.97 54.67
N MET A 314 -6.97 25.15 54.15
CA MET A 314 -7.68 26.43 54.16
C MET A 314 -9.12 26.20 54.61
N THR A 315 -9.70 27.22 55.24
CA THR A 315 -11.10 27.19 55.67
C THR A 315 -12.04 27.37 54.49
N THR A 316 -13.17 26.70 54.49
CA THR A 316 -14.24 26.88 53.52
C THR A 316 -15.50 27.43 54.21
N ARG A 317 -16.27 28.27 53.49
CA ARG A 317 -17.55 28.79 53.96
C ARG A 317 -18.57 28.74 52.81
N THR A 318 -19.80 28.33 53.10
CA THR A 318 -20.89 28.35 52.12
C THR A 318 -21.70 29.62 52.24
N ILE A 319 -21.78 30.34 51.14
CA ILE A 319 -22.59 31.58 51.03
C ILE A 319 -23.73 31.33 50.03
N THR A 320 -24.92 31.81 50.38
CA THR A 320 -26.10 31.66 49.51
C THR A 320 -26.31 32.95 48.75
N VAL A 321 -26.40 32.85 47.42
CA VAL A 321 -26.63 33.97 46.50
C VAL A 321 -28.01 33.85 45.86
N SER A 322 -28.76 34.95 45.80
CA SER A 322 -30.07 34.98 45.19
C SER A 322 -29.98 35.13 43.65
N ALA A 323 -30.91 34.51 42.95
CA ALA A 323 -31.03 34.66 41.48
C ALA A 323 -31.14 36.12 40.98
N SER A 324 -31.56 37.02 41.84
CA SER A 324 -31.57 38.45 41.52
C SER A 324 -30.21 39.11 41.38
N GLN A 325 -29.14 38.42 41.82
CA GLN A 325 -27.74 38.83 41.73
C GLN A 325 -27.00 38.16 40.57
N PHE A 326 -27.66 37.25 39.79
CA PHE A 326 -27.07 36.58 38.68
C PHE A 326 -26.94 37.51 37.48
N ILE A 327 -25.82 37.45 36.81
CA ILE A 327 -25.54 38.13 35.54
C ILE A 327 -25.67 37.13 34.41
N TRP A 328 -26.54 37.42 33.47
CA TRP A 328 -26.78 36.54 32.34
C TRP A 328 -25.89 36.92 31.16
N THR A 329 -25.16 35.97 30.64
CA THR A 329 -24.26 36.17 29.52
C THR A 329 -24.72 35.36 28.30
N ASN A 330 -24.38 35.80 27.12
CA ASN A 330 -24.61 35.10 25.85
C ASN A 330 -26.09 34.69 25.62
N VAL A 331 -27.05 35.49 26.13
CA VAL A 331 -28.48 35.19 25.95
C VAL A 331 -28.87 35.42 24.49
N PRO A 332 -29.41 34.40 23.76
CA PRO A 332 -29.86 34.54 22.40
C PRO A 332 -31.01 35.58 22.28
N GLU A 333 -31.05 36.39 21.20
CA GLU A 333 -32.00 37.49 21.02
C GLU A 333 -33.47 37.05 20.94
N ASN A 334 -33.71 35.80 20.54
CA ASN A 334 -35.06 35.25 20.30
C ASN A 334 -35.67 34.53 21.50
N VAL A 335 -35.03 34.58 22.69
CA VAL A 335 -35.52 33.92 23.90
C VAL A 335 -35.70 34.85 25.07
N ASN A 336 -36.60 34.44 25.98
CA ASN A 336 -36.70 34.93 27.36
C ASN A 336 -36.27 33.82 28.30
N ILE A 337 -35.47 34.12 29.29
CA ILE A 337 -35.00 33.19 30.29
C ILE A 337 -35.82 33.36 31.57
N GLY A 338 -36.37 32.25 32.07
CA GLY A 338 -36.98 32.18 33.39
C GLY A 338 -36.13 31.29 34.29
N VAL A 339 -35.41 31.86 35.22
CA VAL A 339 -34.56 31.10 36.16
C VAL A 339 -35.43 30.37 37.17
N LEU A 340 -35.20 29.07 37.35
CA LEU A 340 -35.89 28.22 38.32
C LEU A 340 -35.11 28.06 39.63
N THR A 341 -33.79 28.21 39.59
CA THR A 341 -32.92 28.17 40.77
C THR A 341 -32.98 29.54 41.47
N GLU A 342 -33.77 29.67 42.50
CA GLU A 342 -33.94 30.94 43.25
C GLU A 342 -32.73 31.28 44.11
N LEU A 343 -32.07 30.24 44.67
CA LEU A 343 -30.94 30.37 45.58
C LEU A 343 -29.84 29.42 45.17
N LEU A 344 -28.63 29.93 44.99
CA LEU A 344 -27.43 29.14 44.69
C LEU A 344 -26.49 29.13 45.91
N ARG A 345 -26.08 27.94 46.36
CA ARG A 345 -25.13 27.79 47.44
C ARG A 345 -23.74 27.69 46.84
N ILE A 346 -22.89 28.65 47.20
CA ILE A 346 -21.53 28.75 46.73
C ILE A 346 -20.57 28.52 47.87
N THR A 347 -19.66 27.59 47.72
CA THR A 347 -18.57 27.33 48.68
C THR A 347 -17.37 28.19 48.29
N VAL A 348 -16.97 29.04 49.17
CA VAL A 348 -15.76 29.85 49.04
C VAL A 348 -14.67 29.34 49.95
N ARG A 349 -13.44 29.40 49.49
CA ARG A 349 -12.23 28.97 50.23
C ARG A 349 -11.30 30.16 50.39
N GLY A 350 -10.71 30.28 51.58
CA GLY A 350 -9.78 31.35 51.90
C GLY A 350 -9.26 31.27 53.32
N ARG A 351 -8.51 32.26 53.73
CA ARG A 351 -8.08 32.41 55.12
C ARG A 351 -9.30 32.77 55.97
N GLU A 352 -9.40 32.23 57.21
CA GLU A 352 -10.53 32.36 58.11
C GLU A 352 -10.95 33.83 58.31
N ASN A 353 -10.00 34.74 58.56
CA ASN A 353 -10.25 36.17 58.76
C ASN A 353 -10.86 36.85 57.50
N ARG A 354 -10.53 36.38 56.30
CA ARG A 354 -11.06 36.91 55.03
C ARG A 354 -12.48 36.37 54.77
N LEU A 355 -12.70 35.11 55.14
CA LEU A 355 -14.01 34.48 54.99
C LEU A 355 -15.07 35.08 55.95
N GLU A 356 -14.68 35.56 57.13
CA GLU A 356 -15.58 36.22 58.06
C GLU A 356 -16.17 37.54 57.47
N GLU A 357 -15.37 38.27 56.68
CA GLU A 357 -15.77 39.52 56.01
C GLU A 357 -16.69 39.27 54.78
N MET A 358 -16.79 38.06 54.30
CA MET A 358 -17.52 37.70 53.06
C MET A 358 -19.05 37.77 53.26
N THR A 359 -19.72 38.39 52.33
CA THR A 359 -21.18 38.43 52.17
C THR A 359 -21.60 37.98 50.77
N SER A 360 -22.89 37.85 50.50
CA SER A 360 -23.39 37.57 49.15
C SER A 360 -23.09 38.70 48.15
N GLU A 361 -22.79 39.89 48.62
CA GLU A 361 -22.48 41.06 47.79
C GLU A 361 -21.08 40.96 47.16
N ASN A 362 -20.18 40.15 47.78
CA ASN A 362 -18.84 39.87 47.26
C ASN A 362 -18.81 38.76 46.19
N ILE A 363 -19.98 38.19 45.85
CA ILE A 363 -20.07 37.09 44.89
C ILE A 363 -20.88 37.51 43.70
N VAL A 364 -20.26 37.38 42.51
CA VAL A 364 -20.93 37.60 41.22
C VAL A 364 -21.05 36.24 40.52
N VAL A 365 -22.26 35.91 40.07
CA VAL A 365 -22.55 34.66 39.34
C VAL A 365 -22.90 35.01 37.90
N TYR A 366 -22.06 34.55 36.99
CA TYR A 366 -22.32 34.67 35.56
C TYR A 366 -22.89 33.34 35.05
N VAL A 367 -24.08 33.40 34.43
CA VAL A 367 -24.77 32.25 33.84
C VAL A 367 -24.69 32.33 32.34
N ASP A 368 -24.07 31.35 31.68
CA ASP A 368 -23.90 31.32 30.23
C ASP A 368 -25.09 30.63 29.56
N PHE A 369 -25.86 31.40 28.77
CA PHE A 369 -26.99 30.93 28.00
C PHE A 369 -26.67 30.70 26.49
N SER A 370 -25.42 30.59 26.10
CA SER A 370 -25.03 30.37 24.69
C SER A 370 -25.68 29.13 24.06
N SER A 371 -25.93 28.09 24.88
CA SER A 371 -26.56 26.82 24.47
C SER A 371 -28.10 26.82 24.64
N ALA A 372 -28.72 27.96 24.96
CA ALA A 372 -30.17 28.05 25.27
C ALA A 372 -31.03 27.78 24.03
N ILE A 373 -31.91 26.76 24.11
CA ILE A 373 -32.82 26.36 23.04
C ILE A 373 -34.27 26.74 23.43
N PRO A 374 -35.03 27.47 22.60
CA PRO A 374 -36.38 27.83 22.89
C PRO A 374 -37.31 26.64 23.17
N GLY A 375 -38.09 26.71 24.24
CA GLY A 375 -39.01 25.66 24.65
C GLY A 375 -38.43 24.56 25.52
N THR A 376 -37.18 24.68 25.96
CA THR A 376 -36.52 23.71 26.84
C THR A 376 -36.44 24.21 28.28
N THR A 377 -36.26 23.26 29.19
CA THR A 377 -35.85 23.50 30.58
C THR A 377 -34.57 22.71 30.79
N ASP A 378 -33.47 23.40 31.11
CA ASP A 378 -32.15 22.78 31.20
C ASP A 378 -31.32 23.46 32.29
N SER A 379 -30.16 22.84 32.60
CA SER A 379 -29.16 23.37 33.51
C SER A 379 -28.04 24.09 32.73
N TYR A 380 -27.66 25.26 33.22
CA TYR A 380 -26.63 26.10 32.62
C TYR A 380 -25.46 26.29 33.57
N THR A 381 -24.26 26.15 33.05
CA THR A 381 -23.01 26.30 33.81
C THR A 381 -22.85 27.76 34.26
N CYS A 382 -22.38 27.95 35.49
CA CYS A 382 -22.12 29.26 36.06
C CYS A 382 -20.63 29.44 36.35
N THR A 383 -20.12 30.60 35.98
CA THR A 383 -18.82 31.09 36.46
C THR A 383 -19.06 31.97 37.66
N VAL A 384 -18.37 31.68 38.76
CA VAL A 384 -18.47 32.42 40.02
C VAL A 384 -17.20 33.21 40.26
N GLU A 385 -17.35 34.51 40.40
CA GLU A 385 -16.26 35.43 40.68
C GLU A 385 -16.44 36.05 42.08
N VAL A 386 -15.32 36.10 42.85
CA VAL A 386 -15.29 36.82 44.12
C VAL A 386 -14.68 38.18 43.90
N VAL A 387 -15.40 39.21 44.28
CA VAL A 387 -15.00 40.62 44.10
C VAL A 387 -14.74 41.29 45.45
N ASP A 388 -13.84 42.26 45.44
CA ASP A 388 -13.49 43.10 46.62
C ASP A 388 -12.83 42.36 47.80
N VAL A 389 -12.52 41.08 47.69
CA VAL A 389 -11.81 40.29 48.70
C VAL A 389 -10.71 39.48 48.06
N ASN A 390 -9.45 39.77 48.48
CA ASN A 390 -8.27 39.02 47.92
C ASN A 390 -8.06 37.69 48.69
N ASP A 391 -7.36 36.74 48.04
CA ASP A 391 -7.02 35.43 48.59
C ASP A 391 -8.25 34.56 48.97
N VAL A 392 -9.42 34.83 48.35
CA VAL A 392 -10.64 34.06 48.49
C VAL A 392 -11.20 33.76 47.12
N GLY A 393 -11.65 32.53 46.90
CA GLY A 393 -12.25 32.14 45.63
C GLY A 393 -13.36 31.09 45.80
N ALA A 394 -14.24 31.02 44.81
CA ALA A 394 -15.28 30.00 44.78
C ALA A 394 -14.69 28.66 44.39
N VAL A 395 -15.16 27.57 45.01
CA VAL A 395 -14.69 26.21 44.79
C VAL A 395 -15.84 25.30 44.40
N GLY A 396 -15.66 24.56 43.31
CA GLY A 396 -16.63 23.62 42.75
C GLY A 396 -17.33 24.11 41.48
N GLU A 397 -18.06 23.21 40.85
CA GLU A 397 -18.90 23.52 39.69
C GLU A 397 -20.29 23.94 40.13
N TYR A 398 -20.82 24.96 39.48
CA TYR A 398 -22.14 25.49 39.79
C TYR A 398 -23.02 25.47 38.53
N MET A 399 -24.28 25.09 38.72
CA MET A 399 -25.29 25.05 37.65
C MET A 399 -26.59 25.73 38.10
N VAL A 400 -27.23 26.43 37.20
CA VAL A 400 -28.53 27.09 37.40
C VAL A 400 -29.53 26.48 36.43
N TRP A 401 -30.68 26.03 36.97
CA TRP A 401 -31.81 25.57 36.16
C TRP A 401 -32.60 26.74 35.65
N ALA A 402 -32.91 26.73 34.34
CA ALA A 402 -33.73 27.78 33.70
C ALA A 402 -34.65 27.17 32.65
N VAL A 403 -35.81 27.84 32.47
CA VAL A 403 -36.73 27.62 31.36
C VAL A 403 -36.47 28.65 30.27
N VAL A 404 -36.35 28.19 29.06
CA VAL A 404 -36.11 29.05 27.88
C VAL A 404 -37.40 29.19 27.08
N ILE A 405 -37.94 30.40 27.03
CA ILE A 405 -39.22 30.70 26.39
C ILE A 405 -38.94 31.48 25.11
N ALA A 406 -39.50 31.03 23.98
CA ALA A 406 -39.41 31.80 22.74
C ALA A 406 -40.09 33.19 22.89
N LYS A 407 -39.42 34.26 22.46
CA LYS A 407 -40.06 35.58 22.37
C LYS A 407 -41.19 35.53 21.35
N SER A 408 -42.43 35.82 21.78
CA SER A 408 -43.56 35.98 20.88
C SER A 408 -43.37 37.24 20.03
N GLY A 409 -42.86 37.05 18.79
CA GLY A 409 -42.63 38.19 17.88
C GLY A 409 -41.85 37.84 16.61
N ALA A 410 -41.28 36.65 16.46
CA ALA A 410 -40.78 36.19 15.17
C ALA A 410 -41.95 35.61 14.36
N SER A 411 -42.62 36.46 13.58
CA SER A 411 -43.65 36.10 12.60
C SER A 411 -43.11 34.96 11.69
N SER A 412 -43.65 33.79 11.87
CA SER A 412 -43.57 32.75 10.82
C SER A 412 -44.29 33.35 9.60
N THR A 413 -43.56 33.67 8.55
CA THR A 413 -44.08 33.99 7.22
C THR A 413 -45.02 32.86 6.80
N GLY A 414 -46.31 33.19 6.73
CA GLY A 414 -47.42 32.31 6.44
C GLY A 414 -47.23 31.59 5.10
N VAL A 415 -47.33 30.29 5.16
CA VAL A 415 -47.70 29.46 4.01
C VAL A 415 -49.20 29.72 3.78
N GLN A 416 -49.54 30.57 2.78
CA GLN A 416 -50.89 30.66 2.26
C GLN A 416 -51.28 29.32 1.62
N TRP A 417 -52.18 28.61 2.26
CA TRP A 417 -52.93 27.54 1.61
C TRP A 417 -54.05 28.14 0.75
N ASN A 418 -53.82 28.20 -0.57
CA ASN A 418 -54.94 28.37 -1.51
C ASN A 418 -55.75 27.09 -1.52
N ARG A 419 -57.00 27.16 -1.12
CA ARG A 419 -58.04 26.17 -1.42
C ARG A 419 -58.73 26.50 -2.74
N PRO A 420 -59.12 25.46 -3.50
CA PRO A 420 -59.79 25.60 -4.81
C PRO A 420 -61.15 26.22 -4.75
#